data_4998a6778780ffe7e49b0e9070737512
#
_entry.id   4998a6778780ffe7e49b0e9070737512
#
_cell.length_a   1.000
_cell.length_b   1.000
_cell.length_c   1.000
_cell.angle_alpha   90.00
_cell.angle_beta   90.00
_cell.angle_gamma   90.00
#
_symmetry.space_group_name_H-M   'P 1'
#
loop_
_entity.id
_entity.type
_entity.pdbx_description
1 polymer ?
#
loop_
_entity_poly.entity_id
_entity_poly.type
_entity_poly.pdbx_seq_one_letter_code
_entity_poly.pdbx_strand_id
1 'polypeptide(L)'
;IKLIHTYKENQFQEGVLEDYAYLSKASMRLFQATGDESYFDFSKNITDNALKLFADDQSDLLRYSNNNELFTKVISLDDGVIPSPNSIIAEQLFNIGHIIFDDEYLNLSDKMVSSVQDIIDGNINSYSVWANNILNRVEPFFEIAVIGPNAKSITDDITNYFTPNTIVVQSKIESIIPLFIDRYFEDETYIYVCQNKTCQRPETKIDLALEQIPYIN
;
A
#
# COMPACT_ATOMS: atom_id res chain seq x y z
N ILE A 1 1.13 17.35 7.06
CA ILE A 1 2.11 17.65 6.00
C ILE A 1 1.37 18.33 4.85
N LYS A 2 1.89 19.49 4.40
CA LYS A 2 1.42 20.14 3.17
C LYS A 2 2.48 19.97 2.09
N LEU A 3 2.10 19.42 0.94
CA LEU A 3 2.98 19.29 -0.21
C LEU A 3 2.84 20.52 -1.12
N ILE A 4 3.87 20.78 -1.87
CA ILE A 4 3.92 21.82 -2.90
C ILE A 4 4.05 21.13 -4.25
N HIS A 5 3.08 21.32 -5.14
CA HIS A 5 3.10 20.79 -6.50
C HIS A 5 4.13 21.50 -7.37
N THR A 6 4.12 22.84 -7.32
CA THR A 6 5.03 23.66 -8.12
C THR A 6 5.59 24.81 -7.31
N TYR A 7 6.91 25.02 -7.43
CA TYR A 7 7.59 26.18 -6.83
C TYR A 7 8.39 26.92 -7.91
N LYS A 8 8.11 28.19 -8.08
CA LYS A 8 8.85 29.05 -8.99
C LYS A 8 8.83 30.50 -8.50
N GLU A 9 10.01 31.12 -8.40
CA GLU A 9 10.17 32.56 -8.10
C GLU A 9 9.39 33.05 -6.86
N ASN A 10 9.48 32.28 -5.75
CA ASN A 10 8.74 32.51 -4.50
C ASN A 10 7.21 32.38 -4.61
N GLN A 11 6.69 31.88 -5.72
CA GLN A 11 5.30 31.47 -5.86
C GLN A 11 5.21 29.94 -5.74
N PHE A 12 4.18 29.44 -5.11
CA PHE A 12 3.94 28.01 -5.00
C PHE A 12 2.49 27.68 -5.29
N GLN A 13 2.29 26.49 -5.81
CA GLN A 13 0.99 25.87 -5.93
C GLN A 13 0.90 24.73 -4.92
N GLU A 14 -0.20 24.67 -4.17
CA GLU A 14 -0.43 23.58 -3.21
C GLU A 14 -0.49 22.23 -3.92
N GLY A 15 -0.05 21.20 -3.23
CA GLY A 15 -0.08 19.82 -3.72
C GLY A 15 -1.50 19.36 -4.01
N VAL A 16 -1.64 18.60 -5.11
CA VAL A 16 -2.88 17.92 -5.51
C VAL A 16 -2.84 16.46 -5.04
N LEU A 17 -3.96 15.76 -5.12
CA LEU A 17 -4.06 14.36 -4.65
C LEU A 17 -2.97 13.45 -5.25
N GLU A 18 -2.61 13.68 -6.50
CA GLU A 18 -1.56 12.95 -7.21
C GLU A 18 -0.20 13.01 -6.48
N ASP A 19 0.20 14.19 -5.99
CA ASP A 19 1.45 14.36 -5.25
C ASP A 19 1.48 13.51 -3.99
N TYR A 20 0.37 13.47 -3.24
CA TYR A 20 0.24 12.67 -2.03
C TYR A 20 0.22 11.17 -2.34
N ALA A 21 -0.55 10.75 -3.32
CA ALA A 21 -0.69 9.36 -3.71
C ALA A 21 0.65 8.74 -4.12
N TYR A 22 1.37 9.40 -5.02
CA TYR A 22 2.67 8.88 -5.49
C TYR A 22 3.76 8.95 -4.43
N LEU A 23 3.79 9.99 -3.60
CA LEU A 23 4.76 10.09 -2.51
C LEU A 23 4.52 9.02 -1.45
N SER A 24 3.26 8.74 -1.10
CA SER A 24 2.89 7.64 -0.20
C SER A 24 3.34 6.30 -0.78
N LYS A 25 3.03 6.02 -2.05
CA LYS A 25 3.43 4.78 -2.72
C LYS A 25 4.95 4.62 -2.80
N ALA A 26 5.68 5.67 -3.14
CA ALA A 26 7.14 5.65 -3.19
C ALA A 26 7.75 5.34 -1.81
N SER A 27 7.21 5.95 -0.74
CA SER A 27 7.66 5.70 0.63
C SER A 27 7.36 4.27 1.08
N MET A 28 6.18 3.73 0.77
CA MET A 28 5.84 2.34 1.03
C MET A 28 6.83 1.39 0.32
N ARG A 29 7.18 1.66 -0.93
CA ARG A 29 8.17 0.86 -1.68
C ARG A 29 9.57 0.96 -1.07
N LEU A 30 9.97 2.13 -0.57
CA LEU A 30 11.23 2.28 0.17
C LEU A 30 11.22 1.48 1.47
N PHE A 31 10.13 1.50 2.23
CA PHE A 31 9.97 0.65 3.40
C PHE A 31 10.13 -0.84 3.06
N GLN A 32 9.41 -1.32 2.06
CA GLN A 32 9.51 -2.71 1.60
C GLN A 32 10.96 -3.09 1.21
N ALA A 33 11.65 -2.19 0.50
CA ALA A 33 13.00 -2.43 0.02
C ALA A 33 14.09 -2.33 1.10
N THR A 34 13.91 -1.50 2.13
CA THR A 34 14.95 -1.19 3.12
C THR A 34 14.69 -1.74 4.50
N GLY A 35 13.42 -1.94 4.88
CA GLY A 35 12.99 -2.25 6.24
C GLY A 35 13.10 -1.05 7.19
N ASP A 36 13.34 0.17 6.69
CA ASP A 36 13.37 1.38 7.51
C ASP A 36 11.94 1.87 7.75
N GLU A 37 11.48 1.71 8.99
CA GLU A 37 10.11 2.02 9.43
C GLU A 37 9.76 3.51 9.28
N SER A 38 10.75 4.40 9.22
CA SER A 38 10.50 5.82 8.99
C SER A 38 9.80 6.08 7.65
N TYR A 39 10.06 5.26 6.63
CA TYR A 39 9.36 5.33 5.36
C TYR A 39 7.92 4.81 5.46
N PHE A 40 7.66 3.81 6.31
CA PHE A 40 6.31 3.35 6.59
C PHE A 40 5.48 4.45 7.27
N ASP A 41 6.02 5.01 8.34
CA ASP A 41 5.39 6.12 9.09
C ASP A 41 5.11 7.32 8.17
N PHE A 42 6.06 7.64 7.30
CA PHE A 42 5.89 8.72 6.35
C PHE A 42 4.80 8.41 5.33
N SER A 43 4.77 7.19 4.75
CA SER A 43 3.72 6.73 3.83
C SER A 43 2.34 6.82 4.48
N LYS A 44 2.20 6.31 5.70
CA LYS A 44 0.96 6.38 6.48
C LYS A 44 0.53 7.83 6.71
N ASN A 45 1.45 8.69 7.19
CA ASN A 45 1.16 10.09 7.45
C ASN A 45 0.71 10.86 6.19
N ILE A 46 1.34 10.60 5.04
CA ILE A 46 0.94 11.20 3.75
C ILE A 46 -0.44 10.72 3.33
N THR A 47 -0.74 9.43 3.48
CA THR A 47 -2.07 8.86 3.18
C THR A 47 -3.15 9.49 4.07
N ASP A 48 -2.91 9.59 5.38
CA ASP A 48 -3.84 10.22 6.33
C ASP A 48 -4.08 11.70 6.00
N ASN A 49 -3.05 12.41 5.55
CA ASN A 49 -3.19 13.79 5.11
C ASN A 49 -4.00 13.90 3.80
N ALA A 50 -3.81 12.97 2.86
CA ALA A 50 -4.61 12.92 1.64
C ALA A 50 -6.09 12.74 1.96
N LEU A 51 -6.43 11.78 2.84
CA LEU A 51 -7.82 11.56 3.30
C LEU A 51 -8.43 12.83 3.89
N LYS A 52 -7.68 13.56 4.72
CA LYS A 52 -8.18 14.80 5.37
C LYS A 52 -8.35 15.96 4.38
N LEU A 53 -7.44 16.11 3.43
CA LEU A 53 -7.41 17.27 2.55
C LEU A 53 -8.36 17.14 1.35
N PHE A 54 -8.53 15.92 0.84
CA PHE A 54 -9.23 15.68 -0.41
C PHE A 54 -10.55 14.93 -0.26
N ALA A 55 -11.00 14.66 0.98
CA ALA A 55 -12.29 14.02 1.23
C ALA A 55 -13.43 14.76 0.51
N ASP A 56 -14.40 14.00 0.03
CA ASP A 56 -15.66 14.52 -0.51
C ASP A 56 -16.85 14.02 0.32
N ASP A 57 -17.73 14.92 0.73
CA ASP A 57 -18.88 14.58 1.58
C ASP A 57 -19.94 13.71 0.86
N GLN A 58 -19.84 13.59 -0.46
CA GLN A 58 -20.81 12.89 -1.30
C GLN A 58 -20.25 11.63 -1.97
N SER A 59 -18.97 11.29 -1.71
CA SER A 59 -18.29 10.19 -2.34
C SER A 59 -17.27 9.56 -1.41
N ASP A 60 -17.09 8.24 -1.49
CA ASP A 60 -15.96 7.55 -0.86
C ASP A 60 -14.62 7.80 -1.59
N LEU A 61 -14.65 8.48 -2.75
CA LEU A 61 -13.48 8.83 -3.54
C LEU A 61 -12.99 10.23 -3.23
N LEU A 62 -11.70 10.47 -3.43
CA LEU A 62 -11.06 11.72 -3.11
C LEU A 62 -11.06 12.68 -4.30
N ARG A 63 -11.26 13.96 -4.00
CA ARG A 63 -11.16 15.06 -4.99
C ARG A 63 -9.70 15.22 -5.42
N TYR A 64 -9.50 15.60 -6.68
CA TYR A 64 -8.17 15.85 -7.23
C TYR A 64 -7.47 17.05 -6.56
N SER A 65 -8.22 18.09 -6.22
CA SER A 65 -7.71 19.32 -5.61
C SER A 65 -8.55 19.74 -4.40
N ASN A 66 -7.90 20.34 -3.42
CA ASN A 66 -8.56 20.98 -2.26
C ASN A 66 -8.96 22.45 -2.55
N ASN A 67 -8.77 22.93 -3.77
CA ASN A 67 -9.16 24.29 -4.13
C ASN A 67 -10.68 24.40 -4.30
N ASN A 68 -11.35 25.09 -3.36
CA ASN A 68 -12.80 25.32 -3.36
C ASN A 68 -13.26 26.38 -4.37
N GLU A 69 -12.34 27.07 -5.05
CA GLU A 69 -12.67 28.04 -6.09
C GLU A 69 -13.00 27.41 -7.45
N LEU A 70 -12.74 26.11 -7.61
CA LEU A 70 -13.10 25.37 -8.82
C LEU A 70 -14.61 25.14 -8.88
N PHE A 71 -15.22 25.52 -9.99
CA PHE A 71 -16.66 25.32 -10.24
C PHE A 71 -17.10 23.87 -10.24
N THR A 72 -16.16 22.94 -10.48
CA THR A 72 -16.44 21.50 -10.55
C THR A 72 -15.43 20.73 -9.71
N LYS A 73 -15.95 19.85 -8.85
CA LYS A 73 -15.13 18.89 -8.13
C LYS A 73 -14.68 17.79 -9.11
N VAL A 74 -13.39 17.72 -9.35
CA VAL A 74 -12.80 16.69 -10.21
C VAL A 74 -12.40 15.50 -9.37
N ILE A 75 -12.88 14.32 -9.72
CA ILE A 75 -12.45 13.03 -9.18
C ILE A 75 -11.79 12.28 -10.34
N SER A 76 -10.48 12.03 -10.23
CA SER A 76 -9.72 11.28 -11.23
C SER A 76 -9.80 9.79 -10.93
N LEU A 77 -10.31 8.98 -11.86
CA LEU A 77 -10.55 7.56 -11.69
C LEU A 77 -9.78 6.68 -12.68
N ASP A 78 -9.67 7.14 -13.92
CA ASP A 78 -9.04 6.37 -14.99
C ASP A 78 -7.50 6.37 -14.88
N ASP A 79 -6.93 5.22 -15.15
CA ASP A 79 -5.50 5.07 -15.34
C ASP A 79 -5.15 5.52 -16.77
N GLY A 80 -4.47 6.66 -16.90
CA GLY A 80 -4.04 7.21 -18.17
C GLY A 80 -2.58 6.85 -18.49
N VAL A 81 -1.76 7.88 -18.74
CA VAL A 81 -0.29 7.72 -18.87
C VAL A 81 0.31 7.26 -17.54
N ILE A 82 -0.28 7.68 -16.44
CA ILE A 82 0.04 7.28 -15.07
C ILE A 82 -1.23 6.79 -14.38
N PRO A 83 -1.13 5.93 -13.35
CA PRO A 83 -2.27 5.45 -12.59
C PRO A 83 -3.08 6.57 -11.93
N SER A 84 -4.36 6.33 -11.72
CA SER A 84 -5.25 7.23 -10.99
C SER A 84 -4.75 7.45 -9.55
N PRO A 85 -4.73 8.68 -9.03
CA PRO A 85 -4.36 8.92 -7.64
C PRO A 85 -5.31 8.24 -6.65
N ASN A 86 -6.59 8.10 -6.99
CA ASN A 86 -7.56 7.38 -6.17
C ASN A 86 -7.25 5.87 -6.10
N SER A 87 -6.87 5.24 -7.23
CA SER A 87 -6.50 3.82 -7.24
C SER A 87 -5.24 3.55 -6.40
N ILE A 88 -4.28 4.49 -6.41
CA ILE A 88 -3.07 4.41 -5.58
C ILE A 88 -3.42 4.59 -4.10
N ILE A 89 -4.25 5.56 -3.73
CA ILE A 89 -4.66 5.73 -2.31
C ILE A 89 -5.40 4.48 -1.81
N ALA A 90 -6.29 3.89 -2.62
CA ALA A 90 -6.95 2.64 -2.27
C ALA A 90 -5.93 1.50 -2.04
N GLU A 91 -4.91 1.38 -2.87
CA GLU A 91 -3.80 0.43 -2.69
C GLU A 91 -3.02 0.71 -1.39
N GLN A 92 -2.72 1.99 -1.09
CA GLN A 92 -1.97 2.34 0.12
C GLN A 92 -2.76 2.07 1.39
N LEU A 93 -4.05 2.38 1.40
CA LEU A 93 -4.95 2.05 2.52
C LEU A 93 -4.99 0.55 2.76
N PHE A 94 -5.10 -0.25 1.70
CA PHE A 94 -5.08 -1.71 1.78
C PHE A 94 -3.76 -2.21 2.37
N ASN A 95 -2.62 -1.76 1.85
CA ASN A 95 -1.30 -2.18 2.33
C ASN A 95 -1.05 -1.77 3.78
N ILE A 96 -1.37 -0.52 4.15
CA ILE A 96 -1.23 -0.03 5.52
C ILE A 96 -2.12 -0.87 6.46
N GLY A 97 -3.39 -1.08 6.10
CA GLY A 97 -4.33 -1.86 6.90
C GLY A 97 -3.84 -3.28 7.19
N HIS A 98 -3.23 -3.96 6.20
CA HIS A 98 -2.63 -5.28 6.37
C HIS A 98 -1.38 -5.25 7.28
N ILE A 99 -0.52 -4.25 7.15
CA ILE A 99 0.72 -4.14 7.94
C ILE A 99 0.43 -3.86 9.43
N ILE A 100 -0.54 -2.97 9.71
CA ILE A 100 -0.88 -2.60 11.10
C ILE A 100 -2.10 -3.33 11.66
N PHE A 101 -2.70 -4.26 10.89
CA PHE A 101 -3.91 -5.00 11.25
C PHE A 101 -5.10 -4.11 11.61
N ASP A 102 -5.28 -3.02 10.87
CA ASP A 102 -6.32 -2.02 11.10
C ASP A 102 -7.45 -2.14 10.06
N ASP A 103 -8.62 -2.56 10.54
CA ASP A 103 -9.79 -2.77 9.71
C ASP A 103 -10.41 -1.45 9.19
N GLU A 104 -10.11 -0.29 9.82
CA GLU A 104 -10.61 1.00 9.33
C GLU A 104 -9.97 1.34 7.98
N TYR A 105 -8.64 1.14 7.84
CA TYR A 105 -7.94 1.34 6.56
C TYR A 105 -8.43 0.37 5.49
N LEU A 106 -8.65 -0.90 5.84
CA LEU A 106 -9.18 -1.90 4.90
C LEU A 106 -10.58 -1.51 4.43
N ASN A 107 -11.47 -1.13 5.36
CA ASN A 107 -12.83 -0.70 5.03
C ASN A 107 -12.88 0.55 4.15
N LEU A 108 -12.00 1.54 4.39
CA LEU A 108 -11.90 2.73 3.54
C LEU A 108 -11.48 2.34 2.12
N SER A 109 -10.46 1.48 2.01
CA SER A 109 -10.01 0.96 0.72
C SER A 109 -11.12 0.19 -0.01
N ASP A 110 -11.88 -0.64 0.69
CA ASP A 110 -12.99 -1.42 0.13
C ASP A 110 -14.13 -0.53 -0.40
N LYS A 111 -14.46 0.53 0.32
CA LYS A 111 -15.45 1.52 -0.14
C LYS A 111 -15.00 2.21 -1.43
N MET A 112 -13.73 2.64 -1.49
CA MET A 112 -13.17 3.24 -2.71
C MET A 112 -13.25 2.28 -3.91
N VAL A 113 -12.86 1.01 -3.73
CA VAL A 113 -12.91 -0.01 -4.79
C VAL A 113 -14.35 -0.30 -5.22
N SER A 114 -15.28 -0.42 -4.26
CA SER A 114 -16.70 -0.65 -4.56
C SER A 114 -17.32 0.49 -5.36
N SER A 115 -16.89 1.73 -5.11
CA SER A 115 -17.40 2.92 -5.82
C SER A 115 -17.06 2.96 -7.33
N VAL A 116 -16.07 2.17 -7.76
CA VAL A 116 -15.64 2.16 -9.18
C VAL A 116 -15.94 0.85 -9.90
N GLN A 117 -16.45 -0.16 -9.22
CA GLN A 117 -16.65 -1.49 -9.77
C GLN A 117 -17.52 -1.51 -11.02
N ASP A 118 -18.65 -0.80 -11.00
CA ASP A 118 -19.56 -0.72 -12.15
C ASP A 118 -18.95 0.02 -13.36
N ILE A 119 -17.99 0.91 -13.10
CA ILE A 119 -17.31 1.69 -14.15
C ILE A 119 -16.26 0.84 -14.88
N ILE A 120 -15.60 -0.05 -14.16
CA ILE A 120 -14.52 -0.91 -14.67
C ILE A 120 -15.03 -1.95 -15.67
N ASP A 121 -16.24 -2.49 -15.47
CA ASP A 121 -16.82 -3.56 -16.29
C ASP A 121 -16.88 -3.22 -17.78
N GLY A 122 -16.92 -1.94 -18.14
CA GLY A 122 -16.97 -1.51 -19.53
C GLY A 122 -15.61 -1.27 -20.20
N ASN A 123 -14.51 -1.07 -19.43
CA ASN A 123 -13.21 -0.66 -19.98
C ASN A 123 -12.03 -0.93 -19.04
N ILE A 124 -11.78 -2.18 -18.71
CA ILE A 124 -10.74 -2.60 -17.75
C ILE A 124 -9.32 -2.09 -18.11
N ASN A 125 -9.04 -1.84 -19.39
CA ASN A 125 -7.73 -1.36 -19.84
C ASN A 125 -7.37 0.03 -19.29
N SER A 126 -8.37 0.84 -18.99
CA SER A 126 -8.18 2.17 -18.40
C SER A 126 -8.23 2.16 -16.86
N TYR A 127 -8.26 0.97 -16.23
CA TYR A 127 -8.42 0.81 -14.79
C TYR A 127 -7.54 -0.31 -14.22
N SER A 128 -6.32 -0.46 -14.74
CA SER A 128 -5.43 -1.59 -14.43
C SER A 128 -5.05 -1.66 -12.94
N VAL A 129 -4.82 -0.52 -12.28
CA VAL A 129 -4.49 -0.49 -10.85
C VAL A 129 -5.73 -0.79 -10.00
N TRP A 130 -6.90 -0.34 -10.41
CA TRP A 130 -8.15 -0.75 -9.77
C TRP A 130 -8.41 -2.24 -9.92
N ALA A 131 -8.13 -2.82 -11.11
CA ALA A 131 -8.23 -4.27 -11.33
C ALA A 131 -7.31 -5.05 -10.38
N ASN A 132 -6.07 -4.58 -10.15
CA ASN A 132 -5.19 -5.17 -9.15
C ASN A 132 -5.75 -5.04 -7.72
N ASN A 133 -6.34 -3.90 -7.38
CA ASN A 133 -7.01 -3.71 -6.10
C ASN A 133 -8.19 -4.68 -5.91
N ILE A 134 -8.95 -4.96 -6.97
CA ILE A 134 -10.04 -5.96 -6.95
C ILE A 134 -9.45 -7.36 -6.79
N LEU A 135 -8.41 -7.71 -7.55
CA LEU A 135 -7.75 -9.02 -7.48
C LEU A 135 -7.30 -9.36 -6.06
N ASN A 136 -6.70 -8.40 -5.35
CA ASN A 136 -6.27 -8.55 -3.96
C ASN A 136 -7.42 -8.86 -2.97
N ARG A 137 -8.69 -8.73 -3.41
CA ARG A 137 -9.90 -8.99 -2.59
C ARG A 137 -10.64 -10.26 -2.97
N VAL A 138 -10.58 -10.62 -4.25
CA VAL A 138 -11.28 -11.82 -4.73
C VAL A 138 -10.44 -13.08 -4.61
N GLU A 139 -9.13 -12.92 -4.58
CA GLU A 139 -8.16 -14.00 -4.34
C GLU A 139 -7.53 -13.85 -2.94
N PRO A 140 -7.06 -14.92 -2.32
CA PRO A 140 -6.36 -14.85 -1.05
C PRO A 140 -5.16 -13.91 -1.11
N PHE A 141 -5.07 -12.97 -0.16
CA PHE A 141 -3.95 -12.06 -0.02
C PHE A 141 -3.07 -12.46 1.15
N PHE A 142 -1.75 -12.43 0.99
CA PHE A 142 -0.80 -12.84 2.01
C PHE A 142 0.19 -11.73 2.33
N GLU A 143 0.54 -11.61 3.60
CA GLU A 143 1.65 -10.82 4.09
C GLU A 143 2.88 -11.74 4.27
N ILE A 144 3.99 -11.42 3.60
CA ILE A 144 5.28 -12.09 3.80
C ILE A 144 6.15 -11.13 4.62
N ALA A 145 6.36 -11.46 5.90
CA ALA A 145 7.20 -10.69 6.80
C ALA A 145 8.53 -11.41 7.05
N VAL A 146 9.64 -10.78 6.65
CA VAL A 146 10.99 -11.31 6.86
C VAL A 146 11.63 -10.56 8.03
N ILE A 147 11.90 -11.26 9.14
CA ILE A 147 12.30 -10.62 10.38
C ILE A 147 13.55 -11.26 10.95
N GLY A 148 14.59 -10.45 11.21
CA GLY A 148 15.85 -10.89 11.78
C GLY A 148 17.07 -10.29 11.10
N PRO A 149 18.29 -10.64 11.53
CA PRO A 149 19.54 -10.00 11.10
C PRO A 149 19.77 -10.00 9.58
N ASN A 150 19.35 -11.06 8.90
CA ASN A 150 19.53 -11.25 7.45
C ASN A 150 18.29 -10.88 6.62
N ALA A 151 17.31 -10.18 7.22
CA ALA A 151 16.03 -9.88 6.57
C ALA A 151 16.19 -9.25 5.18
N LYS A 152 17.09 -8.28 5.04
CA LYS A 152 17.34 -7.60 3.75
C LYS A 152 17.77 -8.56 2.64
N SER A 153 18.73 -9.43 2.91
CA SER A 153 19.24 -10.38 1.90
C SER A 153 18.15 -11.37 1.48
N ILE A 154 17.42 -11.92 2.46
CA ILE A 154 16.33 -12.87 2.19
C ILE A 154 15.20 -12.19 1.42
N THR A 155 14.85 -10.94 1.77
CA THR A 155 13.82 -10.19 1.04
C THR A 155 14.25 -9.92 -0.41
N ASP A 156 15.51 -9.57 -0.65
CA ASP A 156 16.04 -9.39 -2.00
C ASP A 156 15.94 -10.70 -2.82
N ASP A 157 16.25 -11.84 -2.21
CA ASP A 157 16.14 -13.13 -2.86
C ASP A 157 14.66 -13.49 -3.18
N ILE A 158 13.70 -13.15 -2.30
CA ILE A 158 12.27 -13.34 -2.54
C ILE A 158 11.80 -12.55 -3.77
N THR A 159 12.40 -11.40 -4.07
CA THR A 159 12.03 -10.62 -5.27
C THR A 159 12.29 -11.33 -6.60
N ASN A 160 13.08 -12.41 -6.61
CA ASN A 160 13.29 -13.24 -7.79
C ASN A 160 12.13 -14.22 -8.06
N TYR A 161 11.19 -14.36 -7.13
CA TYR A 161 10.00 -15.19 -7.28
C TYR A 161 8.80 -14.33 -7.70
N PHE A 162 7.91 -14.92 -8.48
CA PHE A 162 6.63 -14.29 -8.79
C PHE A 162 5.66 -14.54 -7.63
N THR A 163 5.39 -13.51 -6.83
CA THR A 163 4.53 -13.58 -5.65
C THR A 163 3.30 -12.67 -5.82
N PRO A 164 2.33 -13.05 -6.66
CA PRO A 164 1.11 -12.27 -6.84
C PRO A 164 0.28 -12.25 -5.54
N ASN A 165 -0.60 -11.26 -5.40
CA ASN A 165 -1.46 -11.08 -4.23
C ASN A 165 -0.73 -11.16 -2.89
N THR A 166 0.47 -10.60 -2.85
CA THR A 166 1.28 -10.55 -1.62
C THR A 166 1.84 -9.16 -1.38
N ILE A 167 2.08 -8.87 -0.11
CA ILE A 167 2.96 -7.77 0.28
C ILE A 167 4.18 -8.36 1.01
N VAL A 168 5.38 -8.02 0.55
CA VAL A 168 6.63 -8.45 1.18
C VAL A 168 7.20 -7.26 1.96
N VAL A 169 7.44 -7.47 3.25
CA VAL A 169 8.00 -6.47 4.16
C VAL A 169 9.07 -7.10 5.04
N GLN A 170 9.96 -6.28 5.59
CA GLN A 170 11.10 -6.77 6.36
C GLN A 170 11.42 -5.90 7.58
N SER A 171 12.03 -6.50 8.60
CA SER A 171 12.67 -5.78 9.70
C SER A 171 13.95 -6.49 10.15
N LYS A 172 15.01 -5.70 10.40
CA LYS A 172 16.30 -6.18 10.94
C LYS A 172 16.40 -6.02 12.44
N ILE A 173 15.43 -5.42 13.06
CA ILE A 173 15.39 -5.06 14.48
C ILE A 173 14.02 -5.41 15.06
N GLU A 174 13.94 -5.42 16.38
CA GLU A 174 12.67 -5.49 17.07
C GLU A 174 11.76 -4.32 16.68
N SER A 175 10.48 -4.55 16.51
CA SER A 175 9.51 -3.59 15.99
C SER A 175 8.19 -3.67 16.74
N ILE A 176 7.50 -2.53 16.82
CA ILE A 176 6.15 -2.42 17.37
C ILE A 176 5.05 -2.49 16.31
N ILE A 177 5.40 -2.57 15.02
CA ILE A 177 4.43 -2.75 13.94
C ILE A 177 3.71 -4.09 14.15
N PRO A 178 2.37 -4.14 14.18
CA PRO A 178 1.60 -5.35 14.47
C PRO A 178 2.00 -6.59 13.67
N LEU A 179 2.35 -6.43 12.39
CA LEU A 179 2.86 -7.53 11.57
C LEU A 179 4.24 -8.04 12.01
N PHE A 180 5.03 -7.28 12.78
CA PHE A 180 6.39 -7.61 13.20
C PHE A 180 6.51 -7.90 14.69
N ILE A 181 5.58 -7.46 15.51
CA ILE A 181 5.66 -7.54 16.97
C ILE A 181 5.87 -8.97 17.45
N ASP A 182 6.77 -9.16 18.43
CA ASP A 182 7.11 -10.45 19.05
C ASP A 182 7.67 -11.51 18.09
N ARG A 183 8.27 -11.09 16.94
CA ARG A 183 8.77 -11.98 15.90
C ARG A 183 10.28 -11.85 15.62
N TYR A 184 10.96 -10.93 16.30
CA TYR A 184 12.39 -10.72 16.13
C TYR A 184 13.20 -11.68 17.02
N PHE A 185 14.24 -12.29 16.45
CA PHE A 185 15.25 -13.10 17.15
C PHE A 185 16.64 -12.62 16.71
N GLU A 186 17.57 -12.46 17.69
CA GLU A 186 18.90 -11.92 17.43
C GLU A 186 19.78 -12.86 16.56
N ASP A 187 19.60 -14.17 16.72
CA ASP A 187 20.46 -15.18 16.12
C ASP A 187 19.90 -15.78 14.82
N GLU A 188 18.65 -15.53 14.50
CA GLU A 188 17.96 -16.18 13.39
C GLU A 188 17.03 -15.23 12.65
N THR A 189 16.89 -15.45 11.35
CA THR A 189 15.91 -14.72 10.52
C THR A 189 14.82 -15.66 10.08
N TYR A 190 13.58 -15.26 10.34
CA TYR A 190 12.39 -16.03 9.99
C TYR A 190 11.57 -15.32 8.92
N ILE A 191 10.94 -16.13 8.09
CA ILE A 191 9.95 -15.72 7.09
C ILE A 191 8.59 -16.16 7.62
N TYR A 192 7.72 -15.19 7.87
CA TYR A 192 6.35 -15.40 8.30
C TYR A 192 5.42 -15.20 7.13
N VAL A 193 4.61 -16.17 6.81
CA VAL A 193 3.52 -16.06 5.83
C VAL A 193 2.22 -15.92 6.59
N CYS A 194 1.58 -14.77 6.46
CA CYS A 194 0.40 -14.43 7.24
C CYS A 194 -0.80 -14.18 6.31
N GLN A 195 -1.99 -14.44 6.83
CA GLN A 195 -3.27 -14.15 6.20
C GLN A 195 -4.31 -13.87 7.28
N ASN A 196 -5.15 -12.86 7.08
CA ASN A 196 -6.23 -12.54 8.03
C ASN A 196 -5.72 -12.38 9.47
N LYS A 197 -4.63 -11.64 9.65
CA LYS A 197 -4.00 -11.38 10.97
C LYS A 197 -3.43 -12.62 11.66
N THR A 198 -3.35 -13.76 10.97
CA THR A 198 -2.80 -15.02 11.50
C THR A 198 -1.66 -15.49 10.62
N CYS A 199 -0.52 -15.81 11.24
CA CYS A 199 0.64 -16.32 10.52
C CYS A 199 0.71 -17.86 10.64
N GLN A 200 1.18 -18.48 9.57
CA GLN A 200 1.52 -19.89 9.54
C GLN A 200 2.83 -20.12 10.32
N ARG A 201 3.30 -21.37 10.34
CA ARG A 201 4.58 -21.71 10.96
C ARG A 201 5.70 -20.91 10.29
N PRO A 202 6.54 -20.19 11.07
CA PRO A 202 7.68 -19.47 10.49
C PRO A 202 8.71 -20.43 9.90
N GLU A 203 9.30 -20.03 8.78
CA GLU A 203 10.31 -20.80 8.07
C GLU A 203 11.62 -20.01 7.94
N THR A 204 12.74 -20.70 7.83
CA THR A 204 14.06 -20.09 7.60
C THR A 204 14.51 -20.21 6.14
N LYS A 205 13.76 -20.96 5.31
CA LYS A 205 14.03 -21.17 3.89
C LYS A 205 12.91 -20.58 3.03
N ILE A 206 13.28 -19.88 1.98
CA ILE A 206 12.35 -19.22 1.07
C ILE A 206 11.38 -20.23 0.45
N ASP A 207 11.88 -21.33 -0.08
CA ASP A 207 11.05 -22.34 -0.75
C ASP A 207 9.94 -22.86 0.18
N LEU A 208 10.29 -23.20 1.45
CA LEU A 208 9.33 -23.69 2.43
C LEU A 208 8.30 -22.63 2.84
N ALA A 209 8.71 -21.38 2.88
CA ALA A 209 7.79 -20.27 3.16
C ALA A 209 6.82 -20.04 1.98
N LEU A 210 7.32 -20.05 0.75
CA LEU A 210 6.48 -19.85 -0.44
C LEU A 210 5.54 -21.03 -0.71
N GLU A 211 5.90 -22.27 -0.38
CA GLU A 211 5.00 -23.43 -0.41
C GLU A 211 3.75 -23.26 0.44
N GLN A 212 3.77 -22.37 1.44
CA GLN A 212 2.59 -22.05 2.26
C GLN A 212 1.55 -21.20 1.52
N ILE A 213 1.89 -20.66 0.35
CA ILE A 213 0.99 -19.86 -0.48
C ILE A 213 0.50 -20.73 -1.65
N PRO A 214 -0.80 -21.11 -1.69
CA PRO A 214 -1.31 -22.18 -2.55
C PRO A 214 -1.12 -22.00 -4.07
N TYR A 215 -0.87 -20.78 -4.52
CA TYR A 215 -0.72 -20.46 -5.95
C TYR A 215 0.71 -20.03 -6.35
N ILE A 216 1.67 -20.13 -5.44
CA ILE A 216 3.09 -19.94 -5.73
C ILE A 216 3.72 -21.34 -5.84
N ASN A 217 4.09 -21.75 -7.06
CA ASN A 217 4.76 -23.00 -7.37
C ASN A 217 6.10 -22.74 -8.06
#